data_5762e71e04c011ea4dfad0dd4ede4c4a
#
_entry.id   5762e71e04c011ea4dfad0dd4ede4c4a
#
_cell.length_a   1.000
_cell.length_b   1.000
_cell.length_c   1.000
_cell.angle_alpha   90.00
_cell.angle_beta   90.00
_cell.angle_gamma   90.00
#
_symmetry.space_group_name_H-M   'P 1'
#
loop_
_entity.id
_entity.type
_entity.pdbx_description
1 polymer ?
#
loop_
_entity_poly.entity_id
_entity_poly.type
_entity_poly.pdbx_seq_one_letter_code
_entity_poly.pdbx_strand_id
1 'polypeptide(L)' 'MRPELKIGDLIVSRDTGKPGLIMGMREGRKNEYGSTSRKRKVYRVFDSGREYWLHDIEVRAKFVINP' A
#
# COMPACT_ATOMS: atom_id res chain seq x y z
N MET A 1 0.62 -12.86 -13.18
CA MET A 1 -0.12 -11.60 -12.97
C MET A 1 -0.24 -11.33 -11.47
N ARG A 2 0.18 -10.15 -11.04
CA ARG A 2 0.07 -9.81 -9.63
C ARG A 2 -1.36 -9.40 -9.32
N PRO A 3 -1.96 -9.95 -8.26
CA PRO A 3 -3.29 -9.52 -7.87
C PRO A 3 -3.29 -8.07 -7.39
N GLU A 4 -4.39 -7.38 -7.61
CA GLU A 4 -4.55 -6.05 -7.06
C GLU A 4 -4.62 -6.11 -5.54
N LEU A 5 -4.09 -5.07 -4.92
CA LEU A 5 -4.24 -4.90 -3.48
C LEU A 5 -5.70 -4.56 -3.17
N LYS A 6 -6.21 -5.13 -2.09
CA LYS A 6 -7.59 -4.93 -1.68
C LYS A 6 -7.65 -4.53 -0.21
N ILE A 7 -8.69 -3.81 0.14
CA ILE A 7 -8.98 -3.51 1.55
C ILE A 7 -9.18 -4.84 2.27
N GLY A 8 -8.49 -5.01 3.39
CA GLY A 8 -8.53 -6.24 4.16
C GLY A 8 -7.38 -7.20 3.86
N ASP A 9 -6.55 -6.89 2.88
CA ASP A 9 -5.39 -7.73 2.59
C ASP A 9 -4.40 -7.70 3.73
N LEU A 10 -3.93 -8.88 4.11
CA LEU A 10 -2.89 -9.03 5.11
C LEU A 10 -1.53 -8.77 4.47
N ILE A 11 -0.71 -8.02 5.15
CA ILE A 11 0.65 -7.71 4.69
C ILE A 11 1.63 -7.96 5.83
N VAL A 12 2.88 -8.23 5.48
CA VAL A 12 3.94 -8.45 6.46
C VAL A 12 5.13 -7.58 6.08
N SER A 13 5.63 -6.81 7.03
CA SER A 13 6.79 -5.95 6.80
C SER A 13 8.03 -6.77 6.45
N ARG A 14 8.71 -6.37 5.39
CA ARG A 14 9.97 -7.02 5.01
C ARG A 14 11.09 -6.72 5.97
N ASP A 15 11.05 -5.56 6.64
CA ASP A 15 12.06 -5.16 7.60
C ASP A 15 11.89 -5.82 8.96
N THR A 16 10.67 -5.80 9.49
CA THR A 16 10.41 -6.21 10.87
C THR A 16 9.78 -7.57 10.99
N GLY A 17 9.20 -8.09 9.91
CA GLY A 17 8.43 -9.34 9.95
C GLY A 17 7.09 -9.20 10.66
N LYS A 18 6.68 -8.01 11.03
CA LYS A 18 5.42 -7.79 11.72
C LYS A 18 4.27 -7.68 10.74
N PRO A 19 3.09 -8.18 11.11
CA PRO A 19 1.93 -8.10 10.22
C PRO A 19 1.33 -6.70 10.21
N GLY A 20 0.71 -6.38 9.09
CA GLY A 20 -0.06 -5.17 8.90
C GLY A 20 -1.31 -5.46 8.10
N LEU A 21 -2.07 -4.43 7.81
CA LEU A 21 -3.35 -4.58 7.14
C LEU A 21 -3.59 -3.40 6.20
N ILE A 22 -4.18 -3.68 5.05
CA ILE A 22 -4.65 -2.63 4.16
C ILE A 22 -6.06 -2.24 4.62
N MET A 23 -6.22 -1.01 5.07
CA MET A 23 -7.45 -0.53 5.67
C MET A 23 -8.30 0.34 4.75
N GLY A 24 -7.68 0.91 3.73
CA GLY A 24 -8.38 1.79 2.82
C GLY A 24 -7.66 1.95 1.51
N MET A 25 -8.34 2.59 0.56
CA MET A 25 -7.79 2.83 -0.76
C MET A 25 -8.43 4.08 -1.33
N ARG A 26 -7.64 4.87 -2.03
CA ARG A 26 -8.16 5.99 -2.81
C ARG A 26 -7.30 6.20 -4.04
N GLU A 27 -7.80 6.95 -4.99
CA GLU A 27 -6.99 7.37 -6.12
C GLU A 27 -6.08 8.53 -5.69
N GLY A 28 -4.83 8.43 -6.06
CA GLY A 28 -3.88 9.50 -5.80
C GLY A 28 -4.14 10.69 -6.68
N ARG A 29 -3.86 11.88 -6.15
CA ARG A 29 -3.98 13.11 -6.90
C ARG A 29 -2.78 13.27 -7.84
N LYS A 30 -3.01 13.97 -8.95
CA LYS A 30 -1.98 14.21 -9.94
C LYS A 30 -0.70 14.79 -9.34
N ASN A 31 -0.84 15.65 -8.35
CA ASN A 31 0.30 16.33 -7.70
C ASN A 31 1.13 15.42 -6.80
N GLU A 32 0.60 14.30 -6.38
CA GLU A 32 1.31 13.37 -5.50
C GLU A 32 2.36 12.55 -6.23
N TYR A 33 2.25 12.48 -7.55
CA TYR A 33 3.09 11.63 -8.38
C TYR A 33 3.89 12.39 -9.43
N GLY A 34 3.92 13.69 -9.33
CA GLY A 34 4.55 14.52 -10.34
C GLY A 34 3.69 14.60 -11.60
N SER A 35 4.33 14.75 -12.75
CA SER A 35 3.68 15.05 -14.00
C SER A 35 3.12 13.84 -14.75
N THR A 36 3.18 12.65 -14.19
CA THR A 36 2.68 11.48 -14.90
C THR A 36 1.17 11.48 -14.94
N SER A 37 0.62 11.21 -16.08
CA SER A 37 -0.82 11.27 -16.31
C SER A 37 -1.58 10.05 -15.81
N ARG A 38 -0.91 9.01 -15.35
CA ARG A 38 -1.58 7.80 -14.92
C ARG A 38 -2.10 7.95 -13.50
N LYS A 39 -3.37 7.61 -13.31
CA LYS A 39 -3.96 7.54 -12.00
C LYS A 39 -3.36 6.35 -11.26
N ARG A 40 -2.88 6.59 -10.06
CA ARG A 40 -2.36 5.53 -9.21
C ARG A 40 -3.20 5.42 -7.96
N LYS A 41 -3.30 4.21 -7.45
CA LYS A 41 -4.02 3.96 -6.21
C LYS A 41 -3.08 4.15 -5.02
N VAL A 42 -3.62 4.76 -3.98
CA VAL A 42 -2.93 4.95 -2.72
C VAL A 42 -3.67 4.13 -1.67
N TYR A 43 -2.92 3.43 -0.86
CA TYR A 43 -3.48 2.52 0.13
C TYR A 43 -3.20 3.02 1.54
N ARG A 44 -4.22 2.96 2.37
CA ARG A 44 -4.09 3.24 3.79
C ARG A 44 -3.63 1.96 4.46
N VAL A 45 -2.44 2.01 5.03
CA VAL A 45 -1.79 0.85 5.64
C VAL A 45 -1.74 1.04 7.15
N PHE A 46 -2.15 0.00 7.87
CA PHE A 46 -1.96 -0.09 9.31
C PHE A 46 -0.77 -1.00 9.58
N ASP A 47 0.24 -0.48 10.25
CA ASP A 47 1.47 -1.21 10.52
C ASP A 47 2.02 -0.80 11.88
N SER A 48 2.13 -1.75 12.79
CA SER A 48 2.73 -1.55 14.12
C SER A 48 2.12 -0.38 14.88
N GLY A 49 0.80 -0.26 14.83
CA GLY A 49 0.07 0.79 15.53
C GLY A 49 0.06 2.14 14.80
N ARG A 50 0.60 2.20 13.62
CA ARG A 50 0.63 3.41 12.79
C ARG A 50 -0.21 3.23 11.56
N GLU A 51 -0.80 4.33 11.10
CA GLU A 51 -1.54 4.37 9.84
C GLU A 51 -0.88 5.41 8.94
N TYR A 52 -0.71 5.03 7.66
CA TYR A 52 -0.15 5.95 6.69
C TYR A 52 -0.56 5.53 5.28
N TRP A 53 -0.46 6.48 4.35
CA TRP A 53 -0.83 6.24 2.96
C TRP A 53 0.42 5.95 2.14
N LEU A 54 0.36 4.87 1.36
CA LEU A 54 1.45 4.46 0.48
C LEU A 54 0.92 4.15 -0.91
N HIS A 55 1.72 4.42 -1.91
CA HIS A 55 1.46 3.98 -3.28
C HIS A 55 1.56 2.46 -3.36
N ASP A 56 0.90 1.87 -4.35
CA ASP A 56 0.94 0.43 -4.54
C ASP A 56 2.37 -0.09 -4.70
N ILE A 57 3.21 0.66 -5.42
CA ILE A 57 4.61 0.28 -5.59
C ILE A 57 5.33 0.25 -4.25
N GLU A 58 5.08 1.23 -3.39
CA GLU A 58 5.69 1.27 -2.07
C GLU A 58 5.22 0.14 -1.16
N VAL A 59 3.93 -0.16 -1.22
CA VAL A 59 3.39 -1.27 -0.43
C VAL A 59 4.07 -2.57 -0.83
N ARG A 60 4.18 -2.83 -2.12
CA ARG A 60 4.81 -4.05 -2.62
C ARG A 60 6.31 -4.10 -2.34
N ALA A 61 6.96 -2.94 -2.29
CA ALA A 61 8.39 -2.86 -1.99
C ALA A 61 8.68 -3.10 -0.50
N LYS A 62 7.80 -2.63 0.38
CA LYS A 62 8.02 -2.68 1.83
C LYS A 62 7.37 -3.87 2.51
N PHE A 63 6.38 -4.49 1.87
CA PHE A 63 5.59 -5.56 2.48
C PHE A 63 5.46 -6.75 1.55
N VAL A 64 5.31 -7.91 2.17
CA VAL A 64 4.86 -9.12 1.47
C VAL A 64 3.34 -9.13 1.56
N ILE A 65 2.68 -9.30 0.43
CA ILE A 65 1.22 -9.26 0.35
C ILE A 65 0.66 -10.68 0.44
N ASN A 66 -0.27 -10.88 1.36
CA ASN A 66 -0.93 -12.19 1.58
C ASN A 66 0.09 -13.32 1.67
N PRO A 67 1.02 -13.23 2.61
CA PRO A 67 2.08 -14.22 2.76
C PRO A 67 1.57 -15.61 3.13
#